data_8bb91bd42d9b5e0f6a7ecb6cb24825e5
#
_entry.id   8bb91bd42d9b5e0f6a7ecb6cb24825e5
#
_cell.length_a   1.000
_cell.length_b   1.000
_cell.length_c   1.000
_cell.angle_alpha   90.00
_cell.angle_beta   90.00
_cell.angle_gamma   90.00
#
_symmetry.space_group_name_H-M   'P 1'
#
loop_
_entity.id
_entity.type
_entity.pdbx_description
1 polymer ?
#
loop_
_entity_poly.entity_id
_entity_poly.type
_entity_poly.pdbx_seq_one_letter_code
_entity_poly.pdbx_strand_id
1 'polypeptide(L)'
;PQGSQAVISFDLAGMAKSANLDASKSNALKALLHIDNPDECGLDITSKVYLFESPDGSLGLVAKVSDDDDMETYFNKLSGSGICKKVTKTKGFKWTVLKDSWVIGFSSKAMLVMGPTVGSAQEELKRTMARYLDASEDDGIKGTPLFDKLDAMTGDVNMVASVVALPQKIGTPFRLGAPADADPADVM
;
A
#
# COMPACT_ATOMS: atom_id res chain seq x y z
N PRO A 1 7.41 5.43 -0.61
CA PRO A 1 8.81 5.70 -0.99
C PRO A 1 8.96 7.08 -1.59
N GLN A 2 10.12 7.74 -1.40
CA GLN A 2 10.46 8.97 -2.12
C GLN A 2 10.34 8.73 -3.63
N GLY A 3 9.83 9.73 -4.38
CA GLY A 3 9.65 9.63 -5.80
C GLY A 3 8.42 8.84 -6.24
N SER A 4 7.53 8.45 -5.33
CA SER A 4 6.22 7.89 -5.71
C SER A 4 5.46 8.87 -6.60
N GLN A 5 4.92 8.36 -7.71
CA GLN A 5 4.27 9.17 -8.74
C GLN A 5 2.78 9.37 -8.46
N ALA A 6 2.16 8.42 -7.80
CA ALA A 6 0.78 8.48 -7.35
C ALA A 6 0.64 7.83 -5.98
N VAL A 7 -0.23 8.37 -5.14
CA VAL A 7 -0.55 7.79 -3.82
C VAL A 7 -2.04 7.92 -3.57
N ILE A 8 -2.65 6.83 -3.15
CA ILE A 8 -4.05 6.77 -2.71
C ILE A 8 -4.04 6.37 -1.23
N SER A 9 -4.77 7.09 -0.40
CA SER A 9 -5.00 6.70 0.99
C SER A 9 -6.42 6.19 1.19
N PHE A 10 -6.56 5.17 2.01
CA PHE A 10 -7.83 4.58 2.41
C PHE A 10 -7.93 4.65 3.93
N ASP A 11 -8.95 5.32 4.44
CA ASP A 11 -9.35 5.27 5.84
C ASP A 11 -10.39 4.14 6.01
N LEU A 12 -9.93 2.94 6.34
CA LEU A 12 -10.81 1.77 6.47
C LEU A 12 -11.83 1.95 7.61
N ALA A 13 -11.44 2.60 8.70
CA ALA A 13 -12.32 2.87 9.83
C ALA A 13 -13.38 3.93 9.46
N GLY A 14 -12.97 5.01 8.77
CA GLY A 14 -13.87 6.02 8.24
C GLY A 14 -14.87 5.43 7.24
N MET A 15 -14.41 4.63 6.29
CA MET A 15 -15.26 3.92 5.33
C MET A 15 -16.29 3.02 6.01
N ALA A 16 -15.88 2.26 7.02
CA ALA A 16 -16.79 1.41 7.78
C ALA A 16 -17.85 2.23 8.52
N LYS A 17 -17.44 3.35 9.15
CA LYS A 17 -18.33 4.27 9.84
C LYS A 17 -19.31 4.94 8.87
N SER A 18 -18.84 5.42 7.71
CA SER A 18 -19.68 6.06 6.68
C SER A 18 -20.70 5.09 6.10
N ALA A 19 -20.37 3.81 6.03
CA ALA A 19 -21.28 2.74 5.61
C ALA A 19 -22.19 2.20 6.73
N ASN A 20 -22.16 2.81 7.93
CA ASN A 20 -22.84 2.29 9.13
C ASN A 20 -22.45 0.83 9.47
N LEU A 21 -21.22 0.45 9.14
CA LEU A 21 -20.65 -0.86 9.44
C LEU A 21 -19.75 -0.74 10.68
N ASP A 22 -19.93 -1.61 11.63
CA ASP A 22 -18.90 -1.84 12.65
C ASP A 22 -17.74 -2.59 11.96
N ALA A 23 -16.59 -1.93 11.84
CA ALA A 23 -15.43 -2.50 11.12
C ALA A 23 -15.01 -3.85 11.72
N SER A 24 -15.13 -4.01 13.04
CA SER A 24 -14.83 -5.26 13.76
C SER A 24 -15.87 -6.37 13.47
N LYS A 25 -17.09 -6.00 13.03
CA LYS A 25 -18.20 -6.93 12.77
C LYS A 25 -18.56 -7.03 11.29
N SER A 26 -17.87 -6.29 10.41
CA SER A 26 -18.15 -6.31 8.98
C SER A 26 -17.91 -7.69 8.38
N ASN A 27 -18.99 -8.39 8.01
CA ASN A 27 -18.90 -9.67 7.31
C ASN A 27 -18.18 -9.55 5.97
N ALA A 28 -18.23 -8.39 5.32
CA ALA A 28 -17.52 -8.13 4.08
C ALA A 28 -15.99 -8.09 4.30
N LEU A 29 -15.54 -7.42 5.37
CA LEU A 29 -14.11 -7.37 5.71
C LEU A 29 -13.61 -8.75 6.15
N LYS A 30 -14.39 -9.47 6.95
CA LYS A 30 -14.07 -10.85 7.36
C LYS A 30 -13.95 -11.79 6.16
N ALA A 31 -14.89 -11.71 5.22
CA ALA A 31 -14.88 -12.51 4.00
C ALA A 31 -13.69 -12.14 3.09
N LEU A 32 -13.37 -10.84 2.97
CA LEU A 32 -12.26 -10.36 2.17
C LEU A 32 -10.91 -10.82 2.72
N LEU A 33 -10.74 -10.73 4.04
CA LEU A 33 -9.51 -11.10 4.73
C LEU A 33 -9.44 -12.60 5.10
N HIS A 34 -10.51 -13.36 4.86
CA HIS A 34 -10.63 -14.78 5.28
C HIS A 34 -10.38 -15.00 6.78
N ILE A 35 -10.91 -14.11 7.62
CA ILE A 35 -10.76 -14.14 9.08
C ILE A 35 -12.12 -14.04 9.78
N ASP A 36 -12.21 -14.60 10.96
CA ASP A 36 -13.41 -14.49 11.80
C ASP A 36 -13.40 -13.17 12.61
N ASN A 37 -12.21 -12.72 12.99
CA ASN A 37 -11.99 -11.46 13.70
C ASN A 37 -10.89 -10.63 12.99
N PRO A 38 -11.16 -9.38 12.56
CA PRO A 38 -10.18 -8.52 11.92
C PRO A 38 -8.92 -8.26 12.76
N ASP A 39 -9.05 -8.25 14.08
CA ASP A 39 -7.92 -8.04 14.99
C ASP A 39 -6.89 -9.19 14.94
N GLU A 40 -7.28 -10.39 14.47
CA GLU A 40 -6.41 -11.57 14.38
C GLU A 40 -5.50 -11.56 13.14
N CYS A 41 -5.60 -10.58 12.27
CA CYS A 41 -4.72 -10.50 11.09
C CYS A 41 -3.42 -9.74 11.35
N GLY A 42 -3.27 -9.14 12.54
CA GLY A 42 -2.08 -8.35 12.91
C GLY A 42 -1.97 -6.99 12.22
N LEU A 43 -3.02 -6.53 11.50
CA LEU A 43 -3.09 -5.20 10.90
C LEU A 43 -3.72 -4.19 11.86
N ASP A 44 -3.18 -2.97 11.89
CA ASP A 44 -3.85 -1.83 12.50
C ASP A 44 -4.90 -1.28 11.54
N ILE A 45 -6.13 -1.82 11.62
CA ILE A 45 -7.26 -1.42 10.79
C ILE A 45 -7.79 -0.01 11.09
N THR A 46 -7.32 0.63 12.16
CA THR A 46 -7.68 2.01 12.50
C THR A 46 -6.76 3.03 11.82
N SER A 47 -5.63 2.58 11.31
CA SER A 47 -4.69 3.39 10.55
C SER A 47 -5.03 3.38 9.05
N LYS A 48 -4.67 4.46 8.37
CA LYS A 48 -4.83 4.55 6.91
C LYS A 48 -3.94 3.51 6.21
N VAL A 49 -4.45 2.96 5.13
CA VAL A 49 -3.71 2.12 4.17
C VAL A 49 -3.37 2.97 2.96
N TYR A 50 -2.16 2.84 2.44
CA TYR A 50 -1.71 3.60 1.28
C TYR A 50 -1.37 2.67 0.13
N LEU A 51 -1.96 2.94 -1.04
CA LEU A 51 -1.56 2.38 -2.32
C LEU A 51 -0.69 3.41 -3.03
N PHE A 52 0.43 2.98 -3.60
CA PHE A 52 1.34 3.87 -4.31
C PHE A 52 1.90 3.22 -5.57
N GLU A 53 2.31 4.05 -6.51
CA GLU A 53 3.13 3.66 -7.63
C GLU A 53 4.58 4.10 -7.36
N SER A 54 5.50 3.15 -7.34
CA SER A 54 6.93 3.42 -7.14
C SER A 54 7.56 3.99 -8.41
N PRO A 55 8.77 4.59 -8.32
CA PRO A 55 9.44 5.22 -9.47
C PRO A 55 9.71 4.27 -10.64
N ASP A 56 9.78 2.96 -10.39
CA ASP A 56 9.96 1.92 -11.41
C ASP A 56 8.65 1.40 -12.00
N GLY A 57 7.50 2.02 -11.64
CA GLY A 57 6.18 1.62 -12.09
C GLY A 57 5.57 0.42 -11.36
N SER A 58 6.24 -0.11 -10.34
CA SER A 58 5.67 -1.18 -9.51
C SER A 58 4.58 -0.64 -8.60
N LEU A 59 3.50 -1.39 -8.45
CA LEU A 59 2.45 -1.06 -7.49
C LEU A 59 2.85 -1.55 -6.10
N GLY A 60 2.59 -0.72 -5.10
CA GLY A 60 2.81 -1.06 -3.70
C GLY A 60 1.63 -0.67 -2.83
N LEU A 61 1.40 -1.48 -1.78
CA LEU A 61 0.45 -1.18 -0.73
C LEU A 61 1.19 -1.25 0.60
N VAL A 62 1.03 -0.22 1.43
CA VAL A 62 1.59 -0.17 2.78
C VAL A 62 0.47 -0.02 3.80
N ALA A 63 0.55 -0.81 4.87
CA ALA A 63 -0.35 -0.76 6.01
C ALA A 63 0.45 -0.85 7.31
N LYS A 64 -0.09 -0.28 8.38
CA LYS A 64 0.50 -0.36 9.71
C LYS A 64 0.22 -1.73 10.31
N VAL A 65 1.21 -2.29 10.99
CA VAL A 65 1.12 -3.56 11.73
C VAL A 65 0.83 -3.25 13.19
N SER A 66 -0.12 -3.97 13.77
CA SER A 66 -0.42 -3.95 15.21
C SER A 66 0.33 -5.06 15.93
N ASP A 67 0.41 -6.24 15.32
CA ASP A 67 1.14 -7.41 15.85
C ASP A 67 1.68 -8.27 14.70
N ASP A 68 3.00 -8.44 14.62
CA ASP A 68 3.64 -9.16 13.53
C ASP A 68 3.67 -10.69 13.75
N ASP A 69 3.44 -11.17 14.96
CA ASP A 69 3.30 -12.59 15.24
C ASP A 69 1.88 -13.08 14.90
N ASP A 70 0.85 -12.27 15.16
CA ASP A 70 -0.51 -12.52 14.70
C ASP A 70 -0.55 -12.51 13.16
N MET A 71 0.13 -11.55 12.53
CA MET A 71 0.24 -11.48 11.07
C MET A 71 0.97 -12.70 10.49
N GLU A 72 2.03 -13.18 11.12
CA GLU A 72 2.71 -14.41 10.72
C GLU A 72 1.77 -15.63 10.83
N THR A 73 1.03 -15.73 11.92
CA THR A 73 0.03 -16.79 12.13
C THR A 73 -1.05 -16.75 11.07
N TYR A 74 -1.56 -15.57 10.76
CA TYR A 74 -2.53 -15.34 9.70
C TYR A 74 -2.03 -15.80 8.32
N PHE A 75 -0.84 -15.36 7.90
CA PHE A 75 -0.28 -15.78 6.60
C PHE A 75 0.06 -17.27 6.56
N ASN A 76 0.48 -17.87 7.67
CA ASN A 76 0.70 -19.32 7.72
C ASN A 76 -0.61 -20.12 7.60
N LYS A 77 -1.73 -19.61 8.14
CA LYS A 77 -3.08 -20.16 7.91
C LYS A 77 -3.47 -20.09 6.44
N LEU A 78 -3.27 -18.93 5.79
CA LEU A 78 -3.51 -18.75 4.35
C LEU A 78 -2.61 -19.63 3.48
N SER A 79 -1.37 -19.87 3.90
CA SER A 79 -0.46 -20.80 3.22
C SER A 79 -0.97 -22.23 3.26
N GLY A 80 -1.55 -22.66 4.39
CA GLY A 80 -2.22 -23.96 4.49
C GLY A 80 -3.37 -24.15 3.51
N SER A 81 -4.02 -23.06 3.10
CA SER A 81 -5.09 -23.03 2.09
C SER A 81 -4.56 -22.78 0.66
N GLY A 82 -3.26 -22.72 0.44
CA GLY A 82 -2.66 -22.51 -0.88
C GLY A 82 -2.77 -21.08 -1.45
N ILE A 83 -3.21 -20.12 -0.63
CA ILE A 83 -3.39 -18.72 -1.07
C ILE A 83 -2.04 -17.99 -1.16
N CYS A 84 -1.12 -18.28 -0.26
CA CYS A 84 0.23 -17.71 -0.26
C CYS A 84 1.27 -18.77 0.08
N LYS A 85 2.55 -18.44 -0.06
CA LYS A 85 3.66 -19.31 0.37
C LYS A 85 3.82 -19.21 1.89
N LYS A 86 4.45 -20.24 2.49
CA LYS A 86 4.79 -20.21 3.91
C LYS A 86 5.67 -19.00 4.23
N VAL A 87 5.43 -18.39 5.39
CA VAL A 87 6.24 -17.26 5.84
C VAL A 87 7.69 -17.69 6.08
N THR A 88 8.62 -16.88 5.60
CA THR A 88 10.07 -17.03 5.81
C THR A 88 10.62 -15.80 6.50
N LYS A 89 11.69 -15.95 7.30
CA LYS A 89 12.33 -14.85 8.03
C LYS A 89 13.71 -14.59 7.47
N THR A 90 14.01 -13.34 7.16
CA THR A 90 15.32 -12.93 6.66
C THR A 90 15.63 -11.49 7.11
N LYS A 91 16.77 -11.29 7.78
CA LYS A 91 17.30 -9.97 8.16
C LYS A 91 16.29 -9.07 8.92
N GLY A 92 15.55 -9.63 9.86
CA GLY A 92 14.60 -8.86 10.68
C GLY A 92 13.23 -8.65 10.06
N PHE A 93 13.00 -9.13 8.83
CA PHE A 93 11.71 -9.08 8.15
C PHE A 93 11.12 -10.46 7.94
N LYS A 94 9.79 -10.52 7.90
CA LYS A 94 9.00 -11.71 7.57
C LYS A 94 8.47 -11.56 6.14
N TRP A 95 8.50 -12.64 5.36
CA TRP A 95 8.19 -12.61 3.92
C TRP A 95 7.25 -13.73 3.53
N THR A 96 6.30 -13.43 2.66
CA THR A 96 5.50 -14.42 1.93
C THR A 96 5.23 -13.95 0.50
N VAL A 97 4.67 -14.81 -0.33
CA VAL A 97 4.29 -14.50 -1.72
C VAL A 97 2.85 -14.93 -1.93
N LEU A 98 1.99 -13.99 -2.30
CA LEU A 98 0.59 -14.20 -2.60
C LEU A 98 0.41 -14.52 -4.08
N LYS A 99 -0.29 -15.61 -4.39
CA LYS A 99 -0.62 -16.05 -5.76
C LYS A 99 0.60 -16.04 -6.71
N ASP A 100 1.77 -16.42 -6.20
CA ASP A 100 3.06 -16.51 -6.91
C ASP A 100 3.58 -15.21 -7.54
N SER A 101 2.90 -14.08 -7.38
CA SER A 101 3.26 -12.83 -8.06
C SER A 101 3.34 -11.58 -7.17
N TRP A 102 2.72 -11.59 -5.99
CA TRP A 102 2.77 -10.46 -5.06
C TRP A 102 3.64 -10.78 -3.86
N VAL A 103 4.72 -10.04 -3.71
CA VAL A 103 5.61 -10.18 -2.55
C VAL A 103 5.05 -9.37 -1.38
N ILE A 104 4.96 -10.00 -0.23
CA ILE A 104 4.57 -9.37 1.04
C ILE A 104 5.76 -9.43 1.98
N GLY A 105 6.17 -8.28 2.48
CA GLY A 105 7.17 -8.15 3.53
C GLY A 105 6.59 -7.40 4.72
N PHE A 106 6.89 -7.82 5.94
CA PHE A 106 6.40 -7.15 7.13
C PHE A 106 7.35 -7.22 8.31
N SER A 107 7.16 -6.29 9.22
CA SER A 107 7.85 -6.16 10.51
C SER A 107 6.83 -5.75 11.57
N SER A 108 7.26 -5.53 12.81
CA SER A 108 6.40 -4.99 13.87
C SER A 108 5.87 -3.57 13.62
N LYS A 109 6.33 -2.87 12.57
CA LYS A 109 5.92 -1.50 12.27
C LYS A 109 4.95 -1.44 11.09
N ALA A 110 5.29 -2.12 10.00
CA ALA A 110 4.58 -1.99 8.74
C ALA A 110 4.58 -3.30 7.93
N MET A 111 3.54 -3.46 7.13
CA MET A 111 3.43 -4.43 6.06
C MET A 111 3.52 -3.70 4.73
N LEU A 112 4.29 -4.26 3.80
CA LEU A 112 4.42 -3.77 2.43
C LEU A 112 4.10 -4.92 1.47
N VAL A 113 3.21 -4.67 0.53
CA VAL A 113 2.88 -5.58 -0.57
C VAL A 113 3.33 -4.94 -1.86
N MET A 114 4.09 -5.62 -2.70
CA MET A 114 4.51 -5.10 -4.00
C MET A 114 4.47 -6.17 -5.09
N GLY A 115 4.19 -5.74 -6.31
CA GLY A 115 4.13 -6.58 -7.49
C GLY A 115 3.30 -5.96 -8.62
N PRO A 116 2.91 -6.76 -9.62
CA PRO A 116 3.21 -8.20 -9.75
C PRO A 116 4.65 -8.46 -10.21
N THR A 117 5.24 -9.55 -9.74
CA THR A 117 6.57 -10.00 -10.15
C THR A 117 6.70 -11.52 -10.00
N VAL A 118 7.56 -12.16 -10.80
CA VAL A 118 7.70 -13.62 -10.81
C VAL A 118 9.17 -14.04 -10.88
N GLY A 119 9.44 -15.26 -10.46
CA GLY A 119 10.76 -15.88 -10.59
C GLY A 119 11.86 -15.15 -9.80
N SER A 120 13.03 -15.00 -10.42
CA SER A 120 14.21 -14.40 -9.79
C SER A 120 14.04 -12.91 -9.45
N ALA A 121 13.16 -12.19 -10.15
CA ALA A 121 12.87 -10.79 -9.88
C ALA A 121 12.22 -10.59 -8.49
N GLN A 122 11.61 -11.60 -7.91
CA GLN A 122 11.08 -11.54 -6.54
C GLN A 122 12.17 -11.28 -5.49
N GLU A 123 13.37 -11.84 -5.68
CA GLU A 123 14.48 -11.61 -4.74
C GLU A 123 15.03 -10.18 -4.82
N GLU A 124 15.06 -9.60 -6.02
CA GLU A 124 15.42 -8.19 -6.21
C GLU A 124 14.37 -7.27 -5.60
N LEU A 125 13.08 -7.57 -5.83
CA LEU A 125 11.98 -6.83 -5.23
C LEU A 125 12.03 -6.89 -3.69
N LYS A 126 12.31 -8.04 -3.08
CA LYS A 126 12.49 -8.16 -1.63
C LYS A 126 13.61 -7.26 -1.09
N ARG A 127 14.72 -7.10 -1.82
CA ARG A 127 15.81 -6.19 -1.43
C ARG A 127 15.35 -4.74 -1.45
N THR A 128 14.57 -4.35 -2.46
CA THR A 128 13.99 -3.00 -2.54
C THR A 128 12.97 -2.77 -1.43
N MET A 129 12.07 -3.73 -1.20
CA MET A 129 11.09 -3.67 -0.12
C MET A 129 11.74 -3.61 1.26
N ALA A 130 12.83 -4.36 1.48
CA ALA A 130 13.57 -4.30 2.75
C ALA A 130 14.09 -2.89 3.03
N ARG A 131 14.61 -2.18 2.01
CA ARG A 131 15.02 -0.78 2.17
C ARG A 131 13.85 0.14 2.52
N TYR A 132 12.66 -0.10 1.94
CA TYR A 132 11.47 0.68 2.26
C TYR A 132 10.94 0.40 3.67
N LEU A 133 10.99 -0.87 4.12
CA LEU A 133 10.56 -1.26 5.48
C LEU A 133 11.53 -0.79 6.56
N ASP A 134 12.81 -0.65 6.23
CA ASP A 134 13.88 -0.17 7.15
C ASP A 134 14.02 1.35 7.14
N ALA A 135 13.41 2.02 6.14
CA ALA A 135 13.50 3.46 5.98
C ALA A 135 12.92 4.20 7.20
N SER A 136 13.59 5.28 7.58
CA SER A 136 13.05 6.22 8.58
C SER A 136 11.87 7.01 8.00
N GLU A 137 11.12 7.71 8.85
CA GLU A 137 10.06 8.61 8.38
C GLU A 137 10.60 9.69 7.43
N ASP A 138 11.83 10.15 7.66
CA ASP A 138 12.49 11.19 6.86
C ASP A 138 12.91 10.71 5.46
N ASP A 139 13.08 9.38 5.28
CA ASP A 139 13.41 8.78 3.98
C ASP A 139 12.15 8.46 3.15
N GLY A 140 10.97 8.73 3.70
CA GLY A 140 9.69 8.48 3.07
C GLY A 140 9.19 9.63 2.20
N ILE A 141 7.93 9.54 1.82
CA ILE A 141 7.20 10.60 1.07
C ILE A 141 6.69 11.71 2.00
N LYS A 142 6.70 11.51 3.33
CA LYS A 142 6.28 12.47 4.34
C LYS A 142 7.11 13.76 4.22
N GLY A 143 6.45 14.93 4.28
CA GLY A 143 7.10 16.22 4.07
C GLY A 143 7.36 16.59 2.60
N THR A 144 6.91 15.77 1.64
CA THR A 144 6.87 16.16 0.23
C THR A 144 5.56 16.90 -0.09
N PRO A 145 5.57 17.84 -1.05
CA PRO A 145 4.35 18.56 -1.43
C PRO A 145 3.19 17.64 -1.85
N LEU A 146 3.51 16.46 -2.40
CA LEU A 146 2.52 15.46 -2.79
C LEU A 146 1.84 14.86 -1.55
N PHE A 147 2.60 14.50 -0.53
CA PHE A 147 2.07 13.91 0.70
C PHE A 147 1.35 14.94 1.55
N ASP A 148 1.88 16.18 1.64
CA ASP A 148 1.26 17.26 2.39
C ASP A 148 -0.14 17.58 1.86
N LYS A 149 -0.32 17.56 0.52
CA LYS A 149 -1.63 17.68 -0.11
C LYS A 149 -2.55 16.50 0.27
N LEU A 150 -2.05 15.26 0.22
CA LEU A 150 -2.82 14.08 0.58
C LEU A 150 -3.25 14.08 2.05
N ASP A 151 -2.34 14.48 2.94
CA ASP A 151 -2.60 14.51 4.38
C ASP A 151 -3.61 15.59 4.77
N ALA A 152 -3.63 16.70 4.04
CA ALA A 152 -4.61 17.78 4.22
C ALA A 152 -6.03 17.43 3.74
N MET A 153 -6.19 16.37 2.95
CA MET A 153 -7.51 15.96 2.45
C MET A 153 -8.32 15.25 3.53
N THR A 154 -9.60 15.63 3.62
CA THR A 154 -10.59 15.00 4.49
C THR A 154 -11.47 14.08 3.65
N GLY A 155 -11.48 12.80 3.95
CA GLY A 155 -12.31 11.81 3.25
C GLY A 155 -11.80 10.41 3.48
N ASP A 156 -12.67 9.44 3.25
CA ASP A 156 -12.36 8.03 3.47
C ASP A 156 -11.39 7.48 2.40
N VAL A 157 -11.43 8.07 1.19
CA VAL A 157 -10.52 7.76 0.08
C VAL A 157 -10.00 9.07 -0.51
N ASN A 158 -8.69 9.24 -0.51
CA ASN A 158 -8.04 10.40 -1.09
C ASN A 158 -6.95 9.95 -2.06
N MET A 159 -6.74 10.73 -3.11
CA MET A 159 -5.71 10.44 -4.12
C MET A 159 -4.96 11.70 -4.48
N VAL A 160 -3.65 11.58 -4.61
CA VAL A 160 -2.77 12.57 -5.23
C VAL A 160 -1.89 11.88 -6.26
N ALA A 161 -1.63 12.56 -7.37
CA ALA A 161 -0.74 12.07 -8.41
C ALA A 161 0.05 13.22 -9.03
N SER A 162 1.27 12.93 -9.47
CA SER A 162 2.06 13.87 -10.26
C SER A 162 1.56 13.84 -11.70
N VAL A 163 1.08 14.97 -12.20
CA VAL A 163 0.58 15.08 -13.59
C VAL A 163 1.70 14.90 -14.60
N VAL A 164 2.95 15.23 -14.21
CA VAL A 164 4.14 15.03 -15.05
C VAL A 164 4.40 13.55 -15.30
N ALA A 165 4.04 12.70 -14.34
CA ALA A 165 4.23 11.25 -14.42
C ALA A 165 3.09 10.52 -15.15
N LEU A 166 1.95 11.18 -15.36
CA LEU A 166 0.82 10.58 -16.08
C LEU A 166 1.16 10.39 -17.55
N PRO A 167 0.85 9.22 -18.16
CA PRO A 167 0.97 9.03 -19.59
C PRO A 167 0.25 10.15 -20.34
N GLN A 168 0.83 10.66 -21.43
CA GLN A 168 0.27 11.78 -22.18
C GLN A 168 -1.21 11.61 -22.53
N LYS A 169 -1.65 10.38 -22.83
CA LYS A 169 -3.06 10.06 -23.13
C LYS A 169 -4.00 10.27 -21.94
N ILE A 170 -3.52 10.09 -20.71
CA ILE A 170 -4.32 10.29 -19.49
C ILE A 170 -4.21 11.74 -19.02
N GLY A 171 -3.06 12.37 -19.21
CA GLY A 171 -2.85 13.78 -18.86
C GLY A 171 -3.60 14.78 -19.76
N THR A 172 -3.96 14.40 -20.99
CA THR A 172 -4.65 15.27 -21.94
C THR A 172 -5.97 15.86 -21.41
N PRO A 173 -6.86 15.10 -20.74
CA PRO A 173 -8.11 15.66 -20.17
C PRO A 173 -7.86 16.73 -19.11
N PHE A 174 -6.76 16.64 -18.37
CA PHE A 174 -6.42 17.61 -17.32
C PHE A 174 -5.78 18.89 -17.87
N ARG A 175 -5.42 18.89 -19.15
CA ARG A 175 -4.84 20.04 -19.88
C ARG A 175 -5.86 20.80 -20.73
N LEU A 176 -7.14 20.47 -20.63
CA LEU A 176 -8.19 21.13 -21.39
C LEU A 176 -8.20 22.64 -21.08
N GLY A 177 -7.86 23.43 -22.08
CA GLY A 177 -7.78 24.88 -21.98
C GLY A 177 -6.40 25.47 -21.71
N ALA A 178 -5.39 24.66 -21.45
CA ALA A 178 -4.01 25.12 -21.30
C ALA A 178 -3.28 25.20 -22.66
N PRO A 179 -2.34 26.15 -22.85
CA PRO A 179 -1.43 26.15 -23.99
C PRO A 179 -0.68 24.83 -24.12
N ALA A 180 -0.37 24.40 -25.33
CA ALA A 180 0.29 23.13 -25.62
C ALA A 180 1.70 23.02 -25.02
N ASP A 181 2.31 24.15 -24.71
CA ASP A 181 3.63 24.35 -24.15
C ASP A 181 3.61 24.70 -22.64
N ALA A 182 2.43 24.75 -22.02
CA ALA A 182 2.32 25.04 -20.60
C ALA A 182 2.97 23.93 -19.76
N ASP A 183 3.74 24.35 -18.75
CA ASP A 183 4.27 23.41 -17.76
C ASP A 183 3.07 22.74 -17.04
N PRO A 184 3.02 21.39 -16.98
CA PRO A 184 1.98 20.68 -16.25
C PRO A 184 1.82 21.10 -14.80
N ALA A 185 2.90 21.60 -14.16
CA ALA A 185 2.87 22.09 -12.80
C ALA A 185 2.14 23.44 -12.65
N ASP A 186 2.02 24.23 -13.73
CA ASP A 186 1.42 25.55 -13.73
C ASP A 186 -0.09 25.52 -14.05
N VAL A 187 -0.62 24.36 -14.44
CA VAL A 187 -1.99 24.23 -14.98
C VAL A 187 -2.96 23.62 -13.94
N MET A 188 -2.47 23.29 -12.76
CA MET A 188 -3.25 22.75 -11.64
C MET A 188 -3.23 23.71 -10.41
#